data_8ef30baac49966813fdbbb33f764d0d5
#
_entry.id   8ef30baac49966813fdbbb33f764d0d5
#
_cell.length_a   1.000
_cell.length_b   1.000
_cell.length_c   1.000
_cell.angle_alpha   90.00
_cell.angle_beta   90.00
_cell.angle_gamma   90.00
#
_symmetry.space_group_name_H-M   'P 1'
#
loop_
_entity.id
_entity.type
_entity.pdbx_description
1 polymer ?
#
loop_
_entity_poly.entity_id
_entity_poly.type
_entity_poly.pdbx_seq_one_letter_code
_entity_poly.pdbx_strand_id
1 'polypeptide(L)'
;MNSLSVRMLGLALVLGISSLVRAEDKPKDIVDTAVAAGSFKTLAAALKAADLVDTLKGKGPFTVFAPTDEAFAKLPKETLESLLKPENKKKLASILTYHVVSGKVLAKDVVKLTEAKTVQGSSAKIVVKDGKVTVDGANVTKTDIEASNGVIHVIDTVILPK
;
A
#
# COMPACT_ATOMS: atom_id res chain seq x y z
N MET A 1 72.47 -30.18 9.82
CA MET A 1 72.27 -29.60 11.14
C MET A 1 71.28 -28.51 11.07
N ASN A 2 70.17 -28.71 11.70
CA ASN A 2 69.12 -27.79 12.14
C ASN A 2 68.35 -27.03 11.11
N SER A 3 67.35 -27.71 10.68
CA SER A 3 66.18 -27.15 10.07
C SER A 3 65.34 -26.38 11.09
N LEU A 4 65.06 -25.13 10.85
CA LEU A 4 63.98 -24.41 11.52
C LEU A 4 62.82 -24.25 10.53
N SER A 5 61.86 -25.11 10.69
CA SER A 5 60.57 -24.99 10.02
C SER A 5 59.77 -23.90 10.69
N VAL A 6 59.67 -22.76 10.08
CA VAL A 6 58.69 -21.77 10.48
C VAL A 6 57.36 -22.13 9.84
N ARG A 7 56.49 -22.68 10.60
CA ARG A 7 55.08 -22.87 10.26
C ARG A 7 54.37 -21.50 10.43
N MET A 8 54.13 -20.84 9.35
CA MET A 8 53.16 -19.75 9.34
C MET A 8 51.76 -20.35 9.48
N LEU A 9 51.16 -20.20 10.63
CA LEU A 9 49.75 -20.41 10.82
C LEU A 9 49.05 -19.24 10.15
N GLY A 10 48.43 -19.46 9.01
CA GLY A 10 47.48 -18.54 8.42
C GLY A 10 46.22 -18.47 9.27
N LEU A 11 46.14 -17.42 10.03
CA LEU A 11 44.88 -17.09 10.72
C LEU A 11 43.92 -16.55 9.67
N ALA A 12 43.07 -17.42 9.13
CA ALA A 12 41.93 -17.01 8.32
C ALA A 12 40.94 -16.36 9.25
N LEU A 13 41.00 -15.02 9.31
CA LEU A 13 39.97 -14.23 9.95
C LEU A 13 38.72 -14.27 9.06
N VAL A 14 37.86 -15.23 9.29
CA VAL A 14 36.52 -15.20 8.73
C VAL A 14 35.80 -14.08 9.45
N LEU A 15 35.82 -12.88 8.88
CA LEU A 15 34.88 -11.85 9.24
C LEU A 15 33.51 -12.35 8.82
N GLY A 16 32.83 -12.97 9.76
CA GLY A 16 31.40 -13.16 9.67
C GLY A 16 30.76 -11.78 9.57
N ILE A 17 30.40 -11.39 8.37
CA ILE A 17 29.52 -10.24 8.18
C ILE A 17 28.19 -10.67 8.75
N SER A 18 28.01 -10.44 10.03
CA SER A 18 26.69 -10.42 10.61
C SER A 18 25.97 -9.26 9.93
N SER A 19 25.18 -9.59 8.94
CA SER A 19 24.21 -8.64 8.42
C SER A 19 23.28 -8.30 9.56
N LEU A 20 23.61 -7.23 10.27
CA LEU A 20 22.69 -6.60 11.20
C LEU A 20 21.55 -6.06 10.34
N VAL A 21 20.50 -6.89 10.18
CA VAL A 21 19.23 -6.43 9.67
C VAL A 21 18.70 -5.42 10.69
N ARG A 22 18.89 -4.16 10.41
CA ARG A 22 18.33 -3.08 11.22
C ARG A 22 16.83 -3.25 11.26
N ALA A 23 16.19 -2.93 12.39
CA ALA A 23 14.74 -2.96 12.52
C ALA A 23 14.03 -2.09 11.45
N GLU A 24 14.76 -1.14 10.86
CA GLU A 24 14.34 -0.30 9.75
C GLU A 24 14.25 -1.03 8.40
N ASP A 25 14.89 -2.18 8.25
CA ASP A 25 14.91 -2.99 7.02
C ASP A 25 13.77 -4.02 6.96
N LYS A 26 12.82 -3.98 7.88
CA LYS A 26 11.60 -4.77 7.74
C LYS A 26 10.81 -4.25 6.55
N PRO A 27 10.38 -5.13 5.65
CA PRO A 27 9.54 -4.72 4.55
C PRO A 27 8.30 -4.01 5.11
N LYS A 28 8.09 -2.79 4.66
CA LYS A 28 6.96 -1.98 5.10
C LYS A 28 5.68 -2.55 4.53
N ASP A 29 4.68 -2.69 5.35
CA ASP A 29 3.35 -3.05 4.90
C ASP A 29 2.68 -1.90 4.12
N ILE A 30 1.48 -2.14 3.62
CA ILE A 30 0.72 -1.16 2.84
C ILE A 30 0.54 0.15 3.61
N VAL A 31 0.21 0.08 4.88
CA VAL A 31 -0.05 1.26 5.71
C VAL A 31 1.24 2.05 5.95
N ASP A 32 2.30 1.38 6.33
CA ASP A 32 3.60 2.02 6.58
C ASP A 32 4.21 2.59 5.29
N THR A 33 4.02 1.91 4.17
CA THR A 33 4.44 2.40 2.85
C THR A 33 3.68 3.65 2.46
N ALA A 34 2.37 3.69 2.66
CA ALA A 34 1.55 4.86 2.39
C ALA A 34 1.93 6.05 3.28
N VAL A 35 2.15 5.81 4.57
CA VAL A 35 2.60 6.85 5.52
C VAL A 35 3.97 7.40 5.12
N ALA A 36 4.90 6.53 4.75
CA ALA A 36 6.25 6.93 4.34
C ALA A 36 6.26 7.76 3.06
N ALA A 37 5.29 7.56 2.16
CA ALA A 37 5.16 8.35 0.94
C ALA A 37 4.79 9.82 1.18
N GLY A 38 4.23 10.15 2.35
CA GLY A 38 3.94 11.51 2.78
C GLY A 38 2.71 12.18 2.13
N SER A 39 2.14 11.57 1.10
CA SER A 39 1.00 12.11 0.35
C SER A 39 -0.36 11.54 0.78
N PHE A 40 -0.37 10.70 1.79
CA PHE A 40 -1.55 9.93 2.22
C PHE A 40 -1.89 10.15 3.70
N LYS A 41 -1.67 11.34 4.21
CA LYS A 41 -1.97 11.68 5.61
C LYS A 41 -3.46 11.54 5.93
N THR A 42 -4.30 12.03 5.04
CA THR A 42 -5.77 11.93 5.19
C THR A 42 -6.23 10.48 5.11
N LEU A 43 -5.68 9.70 4.18
CA LEU A 43 -5.96 8.26 4.08
C LEU A 43 -5.56 7.51 5.36
N ALA A 44 -4.37 7.79 5.89
CA ALA A 44 -3.92 7.18 7.14
C ALA A 44 -4.82 7.52 8.32
N ALA A 45 -5.26 8.78 8.43
CA ALA A 45 -6.22 9.21 9.44
C ALA A 45 -7.57 8.50 9.27
N ALA A 46 -8.05 8.38 8.05
CA ALA A 46 -9.30 7.68 7.73
C ALA A 46 -9.24 6.19 8.09
N LEU A 47 -8.12 5.53 7.78
CA LEU A 47 -7.90 4.12 8.13
C LEU A 47 -7.93 3.91 9.65
N LYS A 48 -7.31 4.80 10.41
CA LYS A 48 -7.33 4.77 11.88
C LYS A 48 -8.75 5.00 12.41
N ALA A 49 -9.47 5.98 11.88
CA ALA A 49 -10.84 6.27 12.28
C ALA A 49 -11.80 5.11 11.99
N ALA A 50 -11.55 4.36 10.93
CA ALA A 50 -12.35 3.20 10.54
C ALA A 50 -11.91 1.88 11.18
N ASP A 51 -10.83 1.87 11.98
CA ASP A 51 -10.20 0.64 12.54
C ASP A 51 -9.79 -0.38 11.47
N LEU A 52 -9.36 0.10 10.31
CA LEU A 52 -8.93 -0.76 9.20
C LEU A 52 -7.41 -0.94 9.12
N VAL A 53 -6.65 -0.25 9.96
CA VAL A 53 -5.19 -0.33 9.97
C VAL A 53 -4.73 -1.77 10.16
N ASP A 54 -5.24 -2.44 11.18
CA ASP A 54 -4.88 -3.84 11.47
C ASP A 54 -5.31 -4.80 10.37
N THR A 55 -6.46 -4.54 9.76
CA THR A 55 -6.95 -5.32 8.62
C THR A 55 -5.99 -5.24 7.43
N LEU A 56 -5.49 -4.03 7.12
CA LEU A 56 -4.55 -3.82 6.03
C LEU A 56 -3.11 -4.23 6.37
N LYS A 57 -2.77 -4.36 7.64
CA LYS A 57 -1.50 -4.92 8.12
C LYS A 57 -1.51 -6.44 8.17
N GLY A 58 -2.66 -7.05 7.98
CA GLY A 58 -2.83 -8.49 7.97
C GLY A 58 -2.13 -9.18 6.79
N LYS A 59 -2.25 -10.50 6.78
CA LYS A 59 -1.67 -11.35 5.73
C LYS A 59 -2.41 -11.15 4.40
N GLY A 60 -2.09 -10.10 3.64
CA GLY A 60 -2.59 -9.97 2.28
C GLY A 60 -2.29 -11.20 1.43
N PRO A 61 -2.27 -11.10 0.12
CA PRO A 61 -2.03 -9.82 -0.57
C PRO A 61 -3.28 -8.95 -0.73
N PHE A 62 -3.03 -7.64 -0.69
CA PHE A 62 -4.05 -6.64 -0.97
C PHE A 62 -3.56 -5.69 -2.05
N THR A 63 -4.49 -5.19 -2.85
CA THR A 63 -4.23 -4.07 -3.75
C THR A 63 -5.03 -2.88 -3.27
N VAL A 64 -4.36 -1.78 -2.97
CA VAL A 64 -5.01 -0.57 -2.46
C VAL A 64 -4.93 0.53 -3.50
N PHE A 65 -6.08 1.06 -3.87
CA PHE A 65 -6.16 2.29 -4.64
C PHE A 65 -6.14 3.46 -3.66
N ALA A 66 -4.96 4.02 -3.44
CA ALA A 66 -4.74 5.04 -2.42
C ALA A 66 -4.99 6.45 -3.00
N PRO A 67 -6.06 7.12 -2.58
CA PRO A 67 -6.26 8.52 -2.94
C PRO A 67 -5.28 9.40 -2.19
N THR A 68 -4.71 10.38 -2.89
CA THR A 68 -3.81 11.37 -2.29
C THR A 68 -4.58 12.36 -1.41
N ASP A 69 -3.84 13.16 -0.63
CA ASP A 69 -4.44 14.26 0.13
C ASP A 69 -5.16 15.24 -0.80
N GLU A 70 -4.62 15.47 -1.99
CA GLU A 70 -5.28 16.28 -3.03
C GLU A 70 -6.59 15.65 -3.52
N ALA A 71 -6.64 14.32 -3.62
CA ALA A 71 -7.87 13.61 -3.96
C ALA A 71 -8.96 13.82 -2.92
N PHE A 72 -8.62 13.77 -1.65
CA PHE A 72 -9.54 14.10 -0.56
C PHE A 72 -9.95 15.58 -0.56
N ALA A 73 -9.06 16.48 -0.97
CA ALA A 73 -9.35 17.90 -1.07
C ALA A 73 -10.41 18.22 -2.14
N LYS A 74 -10.61 17.34 -3.10
CA LYS A 74 -11.70 17.46 -4.10
C LYS A 74 -13.08 17.18 -3.51
N LEU A 75 -13.13 16.50 -2.38
CA LEU A 75 -14.38 16.30 -1.64
C LEU A 75 -14.77 17.58 -0.88
N PRO A 76 -16.08 17.85 -0.73
CA PRO A 76 -16.51 18.90 0.18
C PRO A 76 -15.97 18.66 1.59
N LYS A 77 -15.43 19.69 2.23
CA LYS A 77 -14.88 19.58 3.59
C LYS A 77 -15.89 19.00 4.59
N GLU A 78 -17.12 19.42 4.47
CA GLU A 78 -18.23 18.94 5.28
C GLU A 78 -18.44 17.41 5.15
N THR A 79 -18.29 16.91 3.91
CA THR A 79 -18.39 15.46 3.63
C THR A 79 -17.24 14.71 4.29
N LEU A 80 -16.02 15.21 4.14
CA LEU A 80 -14.84 14.58 4.74
C LEU A 80 -14.92 14.59 6.27
N GLU A 81 -15.23 15.73 6.87
CA GLU A 81 -15.41 15.84 8.32
C GLU A 81 -16.53 14.95 8.83
N SER A 82 -17.62 14.88 8.08
CA SER A 82 -18.75 13.99 8.42
C SER A 82 -18.32 12.53 8.41
N LEU A 83 -17.54 12.11 7.41
CA LEU A 83 -17.05 10.73 7.30
C LEU A 83 -16.07 10.34 8.41
N LEU A 84 -15.29 11.30 8.91
CA LEU A 84 -14.35 11.07 10.00
C LEU A 84 -15.01 11.01 11.39
N LYS A 85 -16.29 11.37 11.49
CA LYS A 85 -17.03 11.26 12.75
C LYS A 85 -17.25 9.80 13.15
N PRO A 86 -17.18 9.47 14.46
CA PRO A 86 -17.44 8.11 14.95
C PRO A 86 -18.79 7.55 14.53
N GLU A 87 -19.80 8.40 14.39
CA GLU A 87 -21.16 8.05 13.96
C GLU A 87 -21.18 7.44 12.55
N ASN A 88 -20.25 7.88 11.68
CA ASN A 88 -20.14 7.46 10.30
C ASN A 88 -19.03 6.43 10.06
N LYS A 89 -18.48 5.84 11.11
CA LYS A 89 -17.40 4.86 11.03
C LYS A 89 -17.69 3.73 10.04
N LYS A 90 -18.88 3.19 10.05
CA LYS A 90 -19.31 2.12 9.13
C LYS A 90 -19.30 2.57 7.68
N LYS A 91 -19.75 3.80 7.43
CA LYS A 91 -19.75 4.40 6.08
C LYS A 91 -18.35 4.64 5.60
N LEU A 92 -17.48 5.16 6.46
CA LEU A 92 -16.07 5.36 6.17
C LEU A 92 -15.38 4.02 5.89
N ALA A 93 -15.61 3.01 6.70
CA ALA A 93 -15.07 1.66 6.48
C ALA A 93 -15.52 1.08 5.14
N SER A 94 -16.78 1.26 4.77
CA SER A 94 -17.31 0.83 3.47
C SER A 94 -16.59 1.53 2.31
N ILE A 95 -16.37 2.83 2.40
CA ILE A 95 -15.63 3.59 1.38
C ILE A 95 -14.19 3.10 1.29
N LEU A 96 -13.50 2.95 2.42
CA LEU A 96 -12.11 2.51 2.45
C LEU A 96 -11.93 1.08 1.94
N THR A 97 -12.81 0.17 2.30
CA THR A 97 -12.78 -1.20 1.79
C THR A 97 -13.12 -1.28 0.30
N TYR A 98 -13.86 -0.31 -0.22
CA TYR A 98 -14.09 -0.17 -1.65
C TYR A 98 -12.83 0.23 -2.42
N HIS A 99 -11.88 0.86 -1.76
CA HIS A 99 -10.55 1.16 -2.33
C HIS A 99 -9.57 -0.02 -2.24
N VAL A 100 -9.93 -1.09 -1.56
CA VAL A 100 -9.08 -2.27 -1.37
C VAL A 100 -9.60 -3.43 -2.19
N VAL A 101 -8.73 -3.99 -3.01
CA VAL A 101 -9.00 -5.19 -3.80
C VAL A 101 -8.28 -6.36 -3.17
N SER A 102 -8.97 -7.48 -3.02
CA SER A 102 -8.36 -8.73 -2.56
C SER A 102 -7.44 -9.30 -3.64
N GLY A 103 -6.22 -9.62 -3.26
CA GLY A 103 -5.19 -10.12 -4.16
C GLY A 103 -4.19 -9.06 -4.59
N LYS A 104 -3.04 -9.50 -5.09
CA LYS A 104 -1.99 -8.64 -5.63
C LYS A 104 -2.24 -8.41 -7.12
N VAL A 105 -2.69 -7.23 -7.48
CA VAL A 105 -2.95 -6.84 -8.86
C VAL A 105 -1.98 -5.74 -9.26
N LEU A 106 -1.02 -6.08 -10.10
CA LEU A 106 -0.06 -5.13 -10.65
C LEU A 106 -0.68 -4.35 -11.83
N ALA A 107 -0.04 -3.25 -12.23
CA ALA A 107 -0.52 -2.43 -13.35
C ALA A 107 -0.73 -3.24 -14.62
N LYS A 108 0.18 -4.17 -14.93
CA LYS A 108 0.07 -5.08 -16.08
C LYS A 108 -1.16 -5.98 -16.02
N ASP A 109 -1.64 -6.30 -14.83
CA ASP A 109 -2.84 -7.10 -14.62
C ASP A 109 -4.09 -6.22 -14.60
N VAL A 110 -4.01 -5.03 -14.00
CA VAL A 110 -5.11 -4.05 -13.99
C VAL A 110 -5.57 -3.68 -15.40
N VAL A 111 -4.62 -3.46 -16.31
CA VAL A 111 -4.94 -3.09 -17.71
C VAL A 111 -5.69 -4.18 -18.48
N LYS A 112 -5.68 -5.40 -17.99
CA LYS A 112 -6.41 -6.53 -18.57
C LYS A 112 -7.80 -6.72 -17.97
N LEU A 113 -8.08 -6.06 -16.84
CA LEU A 113 -9.33 -6.17 -16.11
C LEU A 113 -10.32 -5.08 -16.55
N THR A 114 -11.59 -5.41 -16.59
CA THR A 114 -12.69 -4.45 -16.76
C THR A 114 -13.29 -4.04 -15.43
N GLU A 115 -13.11 -4.86 -14.42
CA GLU A 115 -13.55 -4.61 -13.06
C GLU A 115 -12.67 -5.36 -12.07
N ALA A 116 -12.58 -4.85 -10.85
CA ALA A 116 -11.89 -5.50 -9.75
C ALA A 116 -12.83 -5.65 -8.56
N LYS A 117 -12.90 -6.85 -8.01
CA LYS A 117 -13.72 -7.12 -6.84
C LYS A 117 -13.05 -6.55 -5.59
N THR A 118 -13.73 -5.62 -4.93
CA THR A 118 -13.24 -4.99 -3.72
C THR A 118 -13.54 -5.82 -2.47
N VAL A 119 -12.82 -5.54 -1.40
CA VAL A 119 -13.03 -6.16 -0.08
C VAL A 119 -14.42 -5.81 0.48
N GLN A 120 -14.97 -4.67 0.08
CA GLN A 120 -16.32 -4.25 0.46
C GLN A 120 -17.42 -5.18 -0.13
N GLY A 121 -17.11 -5.91 -1.19
CA GLY A 121 -18.03 -6.86 -1.85
C GLY A 121 -18.53 -6.38 -3.20
N SER A 122 -18.46 -5.09 -3.48
CA SER A 122 -18.80 -4.52 -4.78
C SER A 122 -17.59 -4.54 -5.72
N SER A 123 -17.81 -4.48 -7.03
CA SER A 123 -16.75 -4.36 -8.02
C SER A 123 -16.52 -2.91 -8.40
N ALA A 124 -15.25 -2.49 -8.44
CA ALA A 124 -14.84 -1.22 -8.99
C ALA A 124 -14.60 -1.36 -10.50
N LYS A 125 -15.15 -0.46 -11.28
CA LYS A 125 -14.99 -0.48 -12.73
C LYS A 125 -13.62 0.04 -13.14
N ILE A 126 -12.91 -0.74 -13.93
CA ILE A 126 -11.61 -0.38 -14.49
C ILE A 126 -11.78 -0.05 -15.96
N VAL A 127 -11.28 1.11 -16.36
CA VAL A 127 -11.28 1.54 -17.77
C VAL A 127 -9.85 1.90 -18.14
N VAL A 128 -9.39 1.32 -19.25
CA VAL A 128 -8.09 1.63 -19.84
C VAL A 128 -8.35 2.36 -21.16
N LYS A 129 -7.87 3.58 -21.25
CA LYS A 129 -8.00 4.41 -22.45
C LYS A 129 -6.69 5.16 -22.69
N ASP A 130 -6.15 5.05 -23.89
CA ASP A 130 -4.93 5.75 -24.30
C ASP A 130 -3.73 5.52 -23.35
N GLY A 131 -3.58 4.29 -22.85
CA GLY A 131 -2.54 3.93 -21.89
C GLY A 131 -2.76 4.44 -20.46
N LYS A 132 -3.90 5.10 -20.20
CA LYS A 132 -4.29 5.58 -18.87
C LYS A 132 -5.30 4.63 -18.25
N VAL A 133 -5.08 4.32 -16.98
CA VAL A 133 -6.00 3.49 -16.19
C VAL A 133 -6.86 4.39 -15.32
N THR A 134 -8.14 4.16 -15.35
CA THR A 134 -9.09 4.79 -14.41
C THR A 134 -9.82 3.69 -13.64
N VAL A 135 -10.05 3.94 -12.37
CA VAL A 135 -10.82 3.07 -11.50
C VAL A 135 -12.04 3.85 -11.03
N ASP A 136 -13.20 3.42 -11.48
CA ASP A 136 -14.49 4.07 -11.20
C ASP A 136 -14.49 5.59 -11.46
N GLY A 137 -13.74 6.01 -12.48
CA GLY A 137 -13.59 7.41 -12.87
C GLY A 137 -12.40 8.14 -12.25
N ALA A 138 -11.71 7.54 -11.30
CA ALA A 138 -10.49 8.09 -10.72
C ALA A 138 -9.26 7.70 -11.55
N ASN A 139 -8.42 8.66 -11.91
CA ASN A 139 -7.21 8.37 -12.66
C ASN A 139 -6.14 7.75 -11.75
N VAL A 140 -5.50 6.70 -12.24
CA VAL A 140 -4.34 6.11 -11.57
C VAL A 140 -3.09 6.90 -12.01
N THR A 141 -2.46 7.58 -11.06
CA THR A 141 -1.30 8.45 -11.32
C THR A 141 0.02 7.74 -11.15
N LYS A 142 0.10 6.82 -10.19
CA LYS A 142 1.25 5.94 -9.94
C LYS A 142 0.78 4.52 -9.73
N THR A 143 1.57 3.58 -10.17
CA THR A 143 1.29 2.15 -10.07
C THR A 143 2.44 1.40 -9.43
N ASP A 144 2.18 0.15 -9.01
CA ASP A 144 3.21 -0.80 -8.57
C ASP A 144 4.09 -0.32 -7.42
N ILE A 145 3.51 0.44 -6.47
CA ILE A 145 4.19 0.70 -5.21
C ILE A 145 4.07 -0.55 -4.35
N GLU A 146 5.14 -1.32 -4.32
CA GLU A 146 5.14 -2.61 -3.61
C GLU A 146 5.26 -2.41 -2.10
N ALA A 147 4.46 -3.20 -1.39
CA ALA A 147 4.50 -3.34 0.05
C ALA A 147 4.67 -4.82 0.42
N SER A 148 5.01 -5.12 1.67
CA SER A 148 5.25 -6.50 2.12
C SER A 148 4.02 -7.40 1.98
N ASN A 149 2.84 -6.84 2.10
CA ASN A 149 1.56 -7.55 2.06
C ASN A 149 0.63 -7.10 0.93
N GLY A 150 1.16 -6.43 -0.08
CA GLY A 150 0.37 -6.03 -1.24
C GLY A 150 1.00 -4.95 -2.11
N VAL A 151 0.15 -4.27 -2.85
CA VAL A 151 0.54 -3.23 -3.82
C VAL A 151 -0.36 -2.01 -3.65
N ILE A 152 0.20 -0.84 -3.85
CA ILE A 152 -0.51 0.43 -3.81
C ILE A 152 -0.51 1.03 -5.21
N HIS A 153 -1.68 1.39 -5.69
CA HIS A 153 -1.87 2.24 -6.86
C HIS A 153 -2.41 3.59 -6.41
N VAL A 154 -1.77 4.66 -6.82
CA VAL A 154 -2.17 6.01 -6.43
C VAL A 154 -3.23 6.54 -7.38
N ILE A 155 -4.32 7.02 -6.83
CA ILE A 155 -5.41 7.65 -7.57
C ILE A 155 -5.57 9.13 -7.18
N ASP A 156 -6.06 9.92 -8.11
CA ASP A 156 -6.23 11.37 -7.94
C ASP A 156 -7.63 11.79 -7.48
N THR A 157 -8.51 10.83 -7.29
CA THR A 157 -9.90 11.07 -6.88
C THR A 157 -10.37 9.95 -5.96
N VAL A 158 -11.12 10.31 -4.93
CA VAL A 158 -11.74 9.32 -4.04
C VAL A 158 -12.91 8.66 -4.75
N ILE A 159 -12.91 7.32 -4.80
CA ILE A 159 -14.01 6.53 -5.35
C ILE A 159 -15.02 6.22 -4.24
N LEU A 160 -16.29 6.31 -4.58
CA LEU A 160 -17.38 6.04 -3.65
C LEU A 160 -18.17 4.82 -4.11
N PRO A 161 -18.52 3.91 -3.19
CA PRO A 161 -19.40 2.79 -3.54
C PRO A 161 -20.78 3.31 -3.92
N LYS A 162 -21.38 2.69 -4.92
CA LYS A 162 -22.74 3.02 -5.38
C LYS A 162 -23.80 2.36 -4.51
#